data_974f23c4585bb8adb8594e710c968d02
#
_entry.id   974f23c4585bb8adb8594e710c968d02
#
_cell.length_a   1.000
_cell.length_b   1.000
_cell.length_c   1.000
_cell.angle_alpha   90.00
_cell.angle_beta   90.00
_cell.angle_gamma   90.00
#
_symmetry.space_group_name_H-M   'P 1'
#
loop_
_entity.id
_entity.type
_entity.pdbx_description
1 polymer ?
#
loop_
_entity_poly.entity_id
_entity_poly.type
_entity_poly.pdbx_seq_one_letter_code
_entity_poly.pdbx_strand_id
1 'polypeptide(L)'
;MSDQDDIIEVPQDAAEESGPDNFFIDILTGNKESSSAKKLLVQKVLRQLIESYGFDRDDLEVNYNPQIAGQGRKRIDIAIFRPDVEHNNDNLQRIIVCKNQKKRDKLRSITEADNDLRELKELLELIPGATLGMWTNGQEEFLFQVERTRFEVRAKPLGVWPVPGERTTDLDRTGGVIQVSAEAEDLEDALLRCRQYLNRNLGLDHKDSFRQLAVLMLAKIHDETLPTSERKFWIRGDEPFTEVGQQAIAQRINESIAAAKAWQPNLLTRGWDLTLEPHETARVVMELARYSLSETQPRFRTGAFRAVARSVMDGREGRYPTPLNVAEMAVEMLDPQPGERIMDCSSGTGTFLAMTAAHIFKKKLAAMGTTPDEATNEQIRQAQNETAAWAASNALGCDIDPFLAVASRMNLLFTTGNPGRVFRIDARTFPDGDLDGIEAARPAMPLGSMDMVLLNPWFSTQDTVSDTSILERYDLGNNWERDEEGGFRNTGNLSTGGVPPEVLFIERALQWVKPGTGRVGILLPDGLLGNPGDEYVRWWILRHC
;
A
#
# COMPACT_ATOMS: atom_id res chain seq x y z
N MET A 1 5.92 -39.60 17.55
CA MET A 1 5.11 -39.73 16.33
C MET A 1 4.82 -38.32 15.92
N SER A 2 5.45 -37.90 14.86
CA SER A 2 5.54 -36.56 14.33
C SER A 2 4.29 -36.26 13.51
N ASP A 3 3.50 -35.29 13.95
CA ASP A 3 2.52 -34.66 13.08
C ASP A 3 3.19 -33.46 12.39
N GLN A 4 3.42 -33.64 11.10
CA GLN A 4 3.77 -32.56 10.18
C GLN A 4 2.49 -31.76 9.92
N ASP A 5 2.43 -30.57 10.47
CA ASP A 5 1.44 -29.57 10.06
C ASP A 5 1.77 -29.13 8.63
N ASP A 6 0.99 -29.65 7.68
CA ASP A 6 0.94 -29.17 6.31
C ASP A 6 0.43 -27.72 6.33
N ILE A 7 1.37 -26.78 6.27
CA ILE A 7 1.06 -25.37 5.99
C ILE A 7 0.57 -25.31 4.55
N ILE A 8 -0.73 -25.18 4.37
CA ILE A 8 -1.32 -24.86 3.06
C ILE A 8 -0.81 -23.45 2.70
N GLU A 9 0.23 -23.40 1.88
CA GLU A 9 0.62 -22.18 1.18
C GLU A 9 -0.55 -21.78 0.25
N VAL A 10 -1.29 -20.74 0.65
CA VAL A 10 -2.24 -20.08 -0.25
C VAL A 10 -1.41 -19.47 -1.39
N PRO A 11 -1.72 -19.77 -2.66
CA PRO A 11 -0.97 -19.24 -3.80
C PRO A 11 -0.95 -17.72 -3.77
N GLN A 12 0.23 -17.14 -3.88
CA GLN A 12 0.41 -15.70 -4.10
C GLN A 12 -0.31 -15.31 -5.40
N ASP A 13 -1.23 -14.36 -5.32
CA ASP A 13 -1.97 -13.76 -6.43
C ASP A 13 -1.07 -12.91 -7.37
N ALA A 14 0.06 -13.46 -7.77
CA ALA A 14 0.91 -12.94 -8.84
C ALA A 14 0.75 -13.76 -10.12
N ALA A 15 -0.35 -14.51 -10.25
CA ALA A 15 -0.63 -15.41 -11.37
C ALA A 15 -1.96 -15.11 -12.09
N GLU A 16 -2.62 -14.00 -11.83
CA GLU A 16 -3.94 -13.71 -12.45
C GLU A 16 -3.89 -12.90 -13.75
N GLU A 17 -2.71 -12.65 -14.36
CA GLU A 17 -2.67 -12.21 -15.78
C GLU A 17 -2.07 -13.25 -16.74
N SER A 18 -1.83 -14.46 -16.34
CA SER A 18 -1.63 -15.56 -17.29
C SER A 18 -2.98 -16.26 -17.56
N GLY A 19 -3.82 -15.67 -18.40
CA GLY A 19 -4.77 -16.45 -19.18
C GLY A 19 -4.01 -17.54 -19.95
N PRO A 20 -4.68 -18.54 -20.55
CA PRO A 20 -4.06 -19.66 -21.26
C PRO A 20 -3.23 -19.25 -22.49
N ASP A 21 -3.07 -17.98 -22.75
CA ASP A 21 -2.26 -17.41 -23.82
C ASP A 21 -0.85 -17.12 -23.33
N ASN A 22 0.13 -17.92 -23.76
CA ASN A 22 1.56 -17.69 -23.61
C ASN A 22 2.07 -16.43 -24.35
N PHE A 23 1.32 -15.33 -24.38
CA PHE A 23 1.61 -14.14 -25.16
C PHE A 23 1.32 -12.87 -24.37
N PHE A 24 2.04 -11.78 -24.71
CA PHE A 24 1.80 -10.41 -24.21
C PHE A 24 1.88 -9.43 -25.39
N ILE A 25 1.40 -8.21 -25.19
CA ILE A 25 1.57 -7.10 -26.15
C ILE A 25 2.79 -6.29 -25.72
N ASP A 26 3.77 -6.20 -26.62
CA ASP A 26 4.98 -5.42 -26.38
C ASP A 26 4.66 -3.92 -26.34
N ILE A 27 5.08 -3.24 -25.27
CA ILE A 27 4.71 -1.84 -25.00
C ILE A 27 5.35 -0.85 -25.98
N LEU A 28 6.50 -1.18 -26.58
CA LEU A 28 7.17 -0.32 -27.56
C LEU A 28 6.60 -0.51 -28.96
N THR A 29 6.37 -1.76 -29.38
CA THR A 29 6.00 -2.09 -30.75
C THR A 29 4.51 -2.30 -30.98
N GLY A 30 3.74 -2.55 -29.92
CA GLY A 30 2.32 -2.95 -30.00
C GLY A 30 2.11 -4.37 -30.54
N ASN A 31 3.16 -5.14 -30.79
CA ASN A 31 3.06 -6.48 -31.34
C ASN A 31 2.79 -7.53 -30.27
N LYS A 32 2.06 -8.59 -30.67
CA LYS A 32 1.84 -9.78 -29.83
C LYS A 32 3.10 -10.65 -29.84
N GLU A 33 3.71 -10.86 -28.68
CA GLU A 33 4.91 -11.68 -28.51
C GLU A 33 4.69 -12.84 -27.56
N SER A 34 5.50 -13.92 -27.72
CA SER A 34 5.50 -15.06 -26.79
C SER A 34 6.09 -14.65 -25.44
N SER A 35 5.40 -15.03 -24.36
CA SER A 35 5.82 -14.70 -22.99
C SER A 35 6.99 -15.57 -22.53
N SER A 36 7.91 -14.96 -21.77
CA SER A 36 8.87 -15.64 -20.90
C SER A 36 9.10 -14.76 -19.68
N ALA A 37 9.50 -15.34 -18.56
CA ALA A 37 9.70 -14.57 -17.32
C ALA A 37 10.67 -13.39 -17.51
N LYS A 38 11.72 -13.53 -18.33
CA LYS A 38 12.63 -12.43 -18.65
C LYS A 38 11.95 -11.34 -19.51
N LYS A 39 11.16 -11.72 -20.51
CA LYS A 39 10.45 -10.75 -21.35
C LYS A 39 9.41 -9.99 -20.55
N LEU A 40 8.65 -10.65 -19.67
CA LEU A 40 7.69 -9.99 -18.79
C LEU A 40 8.38 -9.01 -17.83
N LEU A 41 9.56 -9.35 -17.29
CA LEU A 41 10.36 -8.43 -16.49
C LEU A 41 10.80 -7.20 -17.32
N VAL A 42 11.26 -7.40 -18.56
CA VAL A 42 11.62 -6.28 -19.46
C VAL A 42 10.41 -5.38 -19.71
N GLN A 43 9.21 -5.94 -19.94
CA GLN A 43 7.98 -5.16 -20.13
C GLN A 43 7.59 -4.38 -18.88
N LYS A 44 7.74 -4.98 -17.70
CA LYS A 44 7.49 -4.30 -16.42
C LYS A 44 8.43 -3.09 -16.25
N VAL A 45 9.72 -3.26 -16.52
CA VAL A 45 10.70 -2.17 -16.42
C VAL A 45 10.43 -1.09 -17.48
N LEU A 46 10.06 -1.46 -18.71
CA LEU A 46 9.67 -0.50 -19.75
C LEU A 46 8.45 0.33 -19.34
N ARG A 47 7.42 -0.33 -18.77
CA ARG A 47 6.22 0.37 -18.27
C ARG A 47 6.61 1.39 -17.20
N GLN A 48 7.42 1.00 -16.23
CA GLN A 48 7.92 1.90 -15.18
C GLN A 48 8.69 3.09 -15.76
N LEU A 49 9.57 2.85 -16.75
CA LEU A 49 10.32 3.93 -17.40
C LEU A 49 9.42 4.93 -18.12
N ILE A 50 8.39 4.44 -18.82
CA ILE A 50 7.48 5.28 -19.61
C ILE A 50 6.46 5.98 -18.70
N GLU A 51 5.72 5.21 -17.89
CA GLU A 51 4.56 5.70 -17.15
C GLU A 51 4.96 6.44 -15.86
N SER A 52 5.93 5.92 -15.10
CA SER A 52 6.37 6.54 -13.84
C SER A 52 7.52 7.53 -14.03
N TYR A 53 8.54 7.21 -14.83
CA TYR A 53 9.70 8.07 -15.02
C TYR A 53 9.57 9.07 -16.18
N GLY A 54 8.63 8.86 -17.11
CA GLY A 54 8.35 9.78 -18.21
C GLY A 54 9.38 9.75 -19.36
N PHE A 55 10.01 8.58 -19.60
CA PHE A 55 10.85 8.40 -20.78
C PHE A 55 10.00 8.28 -22.04
N ASP A 56 10.44 8.92 -23.13
CA ASP A 56 9.80 8.75 -24.43
C ASP A 56 10.07 7.33 -24.98
N ARG A 57 9.06 6.74 -25.60
CA ARG A 57 9.17 5.41 -26.23
C ARG A 57 10.21 5.38 -27.33
N ASP A 58 10.33 6.47 -28.08
CA ASP A 58 11.23 6.59 -29.21
C ASP A 58 12.71 6.66 -28.77
N ASP A 59 12.98 6.98 -27.49
CA ASP A 59 14.33 6.98 -26.92
C ASP A 59 14.75 5.60 -26.35
N LEU A 60 13.87 4.59 -26.42
CA LEU A 60 14.07 3.27 -25.84
C LEU A 60 14.24 2.20 -26.90
N GLU A 61 15.21 1.31 -26.69
CA GLU A 61 15.40 0.13 -27.55
C GLU A 61 15.62 -1.12 -26.73
N VAL A 62 14.90 -2.21 -27.06
CA VAL A 62 15.10 -3.52 -26.41
C VAL A 62 16.06 -4.37 -27.23
N ASN A 63 16.86 -5.18 -26.50
CA ASN A 63 17.79 -6.12 -27.12
C ASN A 63 18.86 -5.44 -27.99
N TYR A 64 19.28 -4.24 -27.63
CA TYR A 64 20.32 -3.49 -28.34
C TYR A 64 21.66 -4.24 -28.34
N ASN A 65 22.34 -4.23 -29.51
CA ASN A 65 23.64 -4.89 -29.68
C ASN A 65 24.72 -3.81 -29.96
N PRO A 66 25.42 -3.33 -28.91
CA PRO A 66 26.44 -2.32 -29.08
C PRO A 66 27.61 -2.88 -29.91
N GLN A 67 28.11 -2.09 -30.87
CA GLN A 67 29.30 -2.43 -31.66
C GLN A 67 30.54 -2.08 -30.81
N ILE A 68 31.17 -3.07 -30.18
CA ILE A 68 32.37 -2.87 -29.36
C ILE A 68 33.55 -3.58 -29.99
N ALA A 69 34.59 -2.80 -30.39
CA ALA A 69 35.77 -3.32 -31.06
C ALA A 69 36.51 -4.34 -30.17
N GLY A 70 36.84 -5.51 -30.74
CA GLY A 70 37.58 -6.58 -30.03
C GLY A 70 36.78 -7.36 -28.99
N GLN A 71 35.50 -7.10 -28.86
CA GLN A 71 34.59 -7.85 -27.95
C GLN A 71 33.62 -8.71 -28.75
N GLY A 72 33.26 -9.89 -28.19
CA GLY A 72 32.17 -10.70 -28.72
C GLY A 72 30.83 -9.96 -28.67
N ARG A 73 29.80 -10.53 -29.30
CA ARG A 73 28.44 -9.94 -29.32
C ARG A 73 27.91 -9.77 -27.92
N LYS A 74 27.79 -8.54 -27.46
CA LYS A 74 27.18 -8.15 -26.19
C LYS A 74 25.72 -7.74 -26.47
N ARG A 75 24.83 -7.92 -25.52
CA ARG A 75 23.41 -7.57 -25.64
C ARG A 75 22.96 -6.79 -24.42
N ILE A 76 22.32 -5.67 -24.64
CA ILE A 76 21.69 -4.85 -23.62
C ILE A 76 20.19 -5.12 -23.65
N ASP A 77 19.57 -5.44 -22.52
CA ASP A 77 18.15 -5.76 -22.47
C ASP A 77 17.27 -4.54 -22.75
N ILE A 78 17.58 -3.37 -22.14
CA ILE A 78 16.96 -2.08 -22.48
C ILE A 78 18.08 -1.03 -22.58
N ALA A 79 18.16 -0.37 -23.70
CA ALA A 79 19.03 0.76 -23.97
C ALA A 79 18.22 2.05 -23.99
N ILE A 80 18.74 3.13 -23.37
CA ILE A 80 18.10 4.45 -23.35
C ILE A 80 19.06 5.44 -24.01
N PHE A 81 18.58 6.09 -25.05
CA PHE A 81 19.35 7.02 -25.87
C PHE A 81 19.09 8.47 -25.48
N ARG A 82 19.87 9.39 -26.08
CA ARG A 82 19.57 10.82 -26.01
C ARG A 82 18.31 11.09 -26.83
N PRO A 83 17.49 12.07 -26.44
CA PRO A 83 16.28 12.41 -27.19
C PRO A 83 16.60 12.85 -28.63
N ASP A 84 15.72 12.47 -29.55
CA ASP A 84 15.73 12.92 -30.96
C ASP A 84 17.03 12.66 -31.76
N VAL A 85 17.77 11.59 -31.41
CA VAL A 85 19.01 11.23 -32.13
C VAL A 85 19.04 9.77 -32.56
N GLU A 86 19.91 9.45 -33.51
CA GLU A 86 20.13 8.08 -33.97
C GLU A 86 20.61 7.15 -32.84
N HIS A 87 20.05 5.95 -32.79
CA HIS A 87 20.43 4.92 -31.83
C HIS A 87 21.77 4.28 -32.21
N ASN A 88 22.83 4.75 -31.56
CA ASN A 88 24.19 4.23 -31.69
C ASN A 88 24.96 4.34 -30.37
N ASN A 89 26.15 3.76 -30.29
CA ASN A 89 26.94 3.72 -29.05
C ASN A 89 27.29 5.10 -28.48
N ASP A 90 27.44 6.12 -29.32
CA ASP A 90 27.83 7.47 -28.91
C ASP A 90 26.66 8.21 -28.25
N ASN A 91 25.44 7.85 -28.64
CA ASN A 91 24.21 8.45 -28.16
C ASN A 91 23.55 7.64 -27.00
N LEU A 92 24.07 6.44 -26.74
CA LEU A 92 23.56 5.59 -25.65
C LEU A 92 23.92 6.20 -24.28
N GLN A 93 22.90 6.55 -23.49
CA GLN A 93 23.09 7.20 -22.20
C GLN A 93 22.98 6.23 -21.03
N ARG A 94 22.02 5.29 -21.07
CA ARG A 94 21.71 4.43 -19.93
C ARG A 94 21.53 2.98 -20.39
N ILE A 95 21.97 2.06 -19.53
CA ILE A 95 21.97 0.62 -19.79
C ILE A 95 21.17 -0.07 -18.72
N ILE A 96 20.24 -0.96 -19.11
CA ILE A 96 19.51 -1.81 -18.16
C ILE A 96 19.70 -3.27 -18.50
N VAL A 97 20.11 -4.05 -17.51
CA VAL A 97 20.29 -5.51 -17.57
C VAL A 97 19.22 -6.17 -16.72
N CYS A 98 18.37 -6.97 -17.35
CA CYS A 98 17.30 -7.73 -16.73
C CYS A 98 17.69 -9.19 -16.61
N LYS A 99 17.61 -9.79 -15.43
CA LYS A 99 17.95 -11.19 -15.17
C LYS A 99 16.77 -11.96 -14.60
N ASN A 100 16.38 -13.03 -15.24
CA ASN A 100 15.42 -13.97 -14.67
C ASN A 100 16.13 -14.86 -13.65
N GLN A 101 16.03 -14.52 -12.38
CA GLN A 101 16.59 -15.29 -11.27
C GLN A 101 15.48 -15.73 -10.32
N LYS A 102 15.72 -16.84 -9.59
CA LYS A 102 14.81 -17.23 -8.51
C LYS A 102 14.73 -16.13 -7.46
N LYS A 103 13.53 -15.83 -7.01
CA LYS A 103 13.31 -14.95 -5.87
C LYS A 103 14.09 -15.46 -4.66
N ARG A 104 14.74 -14.55 -3.95
CA ARG A 104 15.52 -14.83 -2.74
C ARG A 104 14.72 -14.50 -1.50
N ASP A 105 14.97 -15.21 -0.44
CA ASP A 105 14.36 -14.91 0.85
C ASP A 105 14.87 -13.58 1.42
N LYS A 106 16.19 -13.33 1.31
CA LYS A 106 16.85 -12.09 1.72
C LYS A 106 17.30 -11.25 0.53
N LEU A 107 17.16 -9.93 0.64
CA LEU A 107 17.73 -8.99 -0.31
C LEU A 107 19.24 -8.85 -0.10
N ARG A 108 19.99 -8.83 -1.19
CA ARG A 108 21.46 -8.74 -1.17
C ARG A 108 21.94 -7.30 -1.10
N SER A 109 23.09 -7.11 -0.51
CA SER A 109 23.94 -5.94 -0.71
C SER A 109 24.62 -5.97 -2.09
N ILE A 110 25.18 -4.84 -2.52
CA ILE A 110 25.96 -4.75 -3.77
C ILE A 110 27.15 -5.72 -3.76
N THR A 111 27.81 -5.86 -2.61
CA THR A 111 28.95 -6.77 -2.46
C THR A 111 28.55 -8.24 -2.64
N GLU A 112 27.40 -8.63 -2.08
CA GLU A 112 26.87 -10.00 -2.24
C GLU A 112 26.40 -10.28 -3.67
N ALA A 113 25.98 -9.25 -4.41
CA ALA A 113 25.53 -9.35 -5.79
C ALA A 113 26.66 -9.16 -6.83
N ASP A 114 27.90 -8.89 -6.44
CA ASP A 114 28.99 -8.43 -7.32
C ASP A 114 29.20 -9.27 -8.58
N ASN A 115 29.11 -10.60 -8.44
CA ASN A 115 29.25 -11.50 -9.61
C ASN A 115 28.13 -11.29 -10.64
N ASP A 116 26.89 -11.06 -10.20
CA ASP A 116 25.74 -10.84 -11.08
C ASP A 116 25.80 -9.45 -11.73
N LEU A 117 26.41 -8.48 -11.05
CA LEU A 117 26.57 -7.10 -11.50
C LEU A 117 27.73 -6.89 -12.48
N ARG A 118 28.60 -7.88 -12.65
CA ARG A 118 29.81 -7.79 -13.50
C ARG A 118 29.48 -7.40 -14.94
N GLU A 119 28.49 -8.03 -15.54
CA GLU A 119 28.07 -7.75 -16.92
C GLU A 119 27.68 -6.29 -17.11
N LEU A 120 26.88 -5.74 -16.20
CA LEU A 120 26.48 -4.32 -16.24
C LEU A 120 27.69 -3.39 -16.10
N LYS A 121 28.57 -3.65 -15.12
CA LYS A 121 29.76 -2.85 -14.87
C LYS A 121 30.69 -2.84 -16.08
N GLU A 122 30.94 -4.01 -16.70
CA GLU A 122 31.73 -4.12 -17.94
C GLU A 122 31.10 -3.31 -19.09
N LEU A 123 29.79 -3.38 -19.29
CA LEU A 123 29.11 -2.60 -20.34
C LEU A 123 29.26 -1.09 -20.11
N LEU A 124 29.10 -0.65 -18.86
CA LEU A 124 29.27 0.76 -18.48
C LEU A 124 30.69 1.28 -18.68
N GLU A 125 31.70 0.43 -18.49
CA GLU A 125 33.11 0.79 -18.72
C GLU A 125 33.44 0.84 -20.20
N LEU A 126 32.89 -0.08 -20.99
CA LEU A 126 33.20 -0.24 -22.42
C LEU A 126 32.50 0.76 -23.34
N ILE A 127 31.34 1.28 -22.94
CA ILE A 127 30.53 2.19 -23.77
C ILE A 127 30.70 3.64 -23.29
N PRO A 128 31.43 4.49 -24.06
CA PRO A 128 31.77 5.84 -23.60
C PRO A 128 30.56 6.74 -23.34
N GLY A 129 29.50 6.60 -24.13
CA GLY A 129 28.27 7.38 -23.97
C GLY A 129 27.45 7.04 -22.75
N ALA A 130 27.54 5.79 -22.24
CA ALA A 130 26.77 5.32 -21.12
C ALA A 130 27.25 5.96 -19.81
N THR A 131 26.35 6.64 -19.11
CA THR A 131 26.61 7.31 -17.83
C THR A 131 25.92 6.67 -16.65
N LEU A 132 24.85 5.90 -16.89
CA LEU A 132 24.02 5.26 -15.88
C LEU A 132 23.73 3.81 -16.25
N GLY A 133 23.62 2.96 -15.23
CA GLY A 133 23.24 1.56 -15.38
C GLY A 133 22.32 1.06 -14.30
N MET A 134 21.40 0.17 -14.67
CA MET A 134 20.50 -0.54 -13.77
C MET A 134 20.65 -2.04 -14.00
N TRP A 135 20.73 -2.80 -12.93
CA TRP A 135 20.55 -4.25 -12.94
C TRP A 135 19.33 -4.60 -12.13
N THR A 136 18.45 -5.44 -12.65
CA THR A 136 17.27 -5.90 -11.91
C THR A 136 16.91 -7.34 -12.23
N ASN A 137 16.31 -8.02 -11.23
CA ASN A 137 15.67 -9.33 -11.39
C ASN A 137 14.17 -9.27 -11.03
N GLY A 138 13.62 -8.05 -10.88
CA GLY A 138 12.24 -7.80 -10.47
C GLY A 138 12.02 -7.79 -8.96
N GLN A 139 12.97 -8.34 -8.16
CA GLN A 139 12.96 -8.31 -6.70
C GLN A 139 14.02 -7.36 -6.16
N GLU A 140 15.19 -7.36 -6.78
CA GLU A 140 16.34 -6.52 -6.42
C GLU A 140 16.64 -5.56 -7.56
N GLU A 141 17.08 -4.37 -7.20
CA GLU A 141 17.48 -3.31 -8.13
C GLU A 141 18.81 -2.70 -7.67
N PHE A 142 19.79 -2.66 -8.57
CA PHE A 142 21.10 -2.07 -8.31
C PHE A 142 21.40 -1.04 -9.39
N LEU A 143 21.64 0.19 -8.93
CA LEU A 143 21.86 1.34 -9.79
C LEU A 143 23.32 1.78 -9.71
N PHE A 144 23.88 2.20 -10.84
CA PHE A 144 25.24 2.69 -10.93
C PHE A 144 25.33 3.95 -11.80
N GLN A 145 26.21 4.85 -11.39
CA GLN A 145 26.69 5.95 -12.22
C GLN A 145 28.16 5.70 -12.61
N VAL A 146 28.56 6.19 -13.80
CA VAL A 146 29.93 6.06 -14.26
C VAL A 146 30.72 7.33 -13.97
N GLU A 147 31.78 7.20 -13.21
CA GLU A 147 32.78 8.24 -13.03
C GLU A 147 33.96 7.98 -13.99
N ARG A 148 34.21 8.93 -14.89
CA ARG A 148 35.29 8.84 -15.88
C ARG A 148 36.36 9.91 -15.57
N THR A 149 37.52 9.43 -15.14
CA THR A 149 38.69 10.28 -14.93
C THR A 149 39.73 10.05 -16.07
N ARG A 150 40.81 10.82 -16.07
CA ARG A 150 41.91 10.59 -17.04
C ARG A 150 42.61 9.24 -16.83
N PHE A 151 42.46 8.61 -15.69
CA PHE A 151 43.22 7.43 -15.29
C PHE A 151 42.34 6.19 -15.11
N GLU A 152 41.05 6.37 -14.87
CA GLU A 152 40.15 5.28 -14.47
C GLU A 152 38.73 5.56 -14.91
N VAL A 153 38.03 4.49 -15.30
CA VAL A 153 36.56 4.45 -15.47
C VAL A 153 36.02 3.55 -14.39
N ARG A 154 35.10 4.06 -13.59
CA ARG A 154 34.57 3.34 -12.44
C ARG A 154 33.06 3.46 -12.34
N ALA A 155 32.37 2.33 -12.18
CA ALA A 155 30.94 2.28 -11.84
C ALA A 155 30.78 2.45 -10.33
N LYS A 156 30.16 3.58 -9.91
CA LYS A 156 29.82 3.86 -8.50
C LYS A 156 28.36 3.55 -8.23
N PRO A 157 28.02 3.00 -7.06
CA PRO A 157 26.62 2.81 -6.67
C PRO A 157 25.85 4.13 -6.66
N LEU A 158 24.57 4.04 -7.06
CA LEU A 158 23.63 5.15 -7.10
C LEU A 158 22.36 4.76 -6.32
N GLY A 159 21.83 5.65 -5.50
CA GLY A 159 20.67 5.38 -4.67
C GLY A 159 19.32 5.59 -5.37
N VAL A 160 19.29 6.40 -6.43
CA VAL A 160 18.06 6.80 -7.12
C VAL A 160 18.29 6.88 -8.62
N TRP A 161 17.31 6.43 -9.42
CA TRP A 161 17.33 6.56 -10.87
C TRP A 161 16.82 7.95 -11.29
N PRO A 162 17.62 8.75 -12.04
CA PRO A 162 17.20 10.08 -12.46
C PRO A 162 16.13 10.03 -13.56
N VAL A 163 15.23 11.01 -13.57
CA VAL A 163 14.25 11.19 -14.66
C VAL A 163 14.93 11.72 -15.95
N PRO A 164 14.21 11.75 -17.11
CA PRO A 164 14.71 12.38 -18.33
C PRO A 164 15.15 13.84 -18.08
N GLY A 165 16.29 14.23 -18.64
CA GLY A 165 16.84 15.59 -18.48
C GLY A 165 17.56 15.87 -17.16
N GLU A 166 17.42 15.03 -16.15
CA GLU A 166 18.13 15.14 -14.87
C GLU A 166 19.55 14.57 -15.01
N ARG A 167 20.55 15.34 -14.57
CA ARG A 167 21.95 14.94 -14.61
C ARG A 167 22.38 14.31 -13.30
N THR A 168 23.41 13.46 -13.34
CA THR A 168 24.00 12.90 -12.11
C THR A 168 24.50 13.96 -11.12
N THR A 169 24.97 15.11 -11.62
CA THR A 169 25.36 16.26 -10.80
C THR A 169 24.19 16.94 -10.09
N ASP A 170 22.98 16.78 -10.60
CA ASP A 170 21.77 17.34 -9.98
C ASP A 170 21.34 16.52 -8.75
N LEU A 171 21.81 15.28 -8.62
CA LEU A 171 21.53 14.37 -7.50
C LEU A 171 22.17 14.83 -6.17
N ASP A 172 23.18 15.70 -6.24
CA ASP A 172 23.89 16.20 -5.06
C ASP A 172 23.27 17.48 -4.48
N ARG A 173 22.23 18.02 -5.13
CA ARG A 173 21.54 19.23 -4.64
C ARG A 173 20.69 18.93 -3.40
N THR A 174 20.45 19.98 -2.61
CA THR A 174 19.49 19.91 -1.50
C THR A 174 18.08 19.64 -2.04
N GLY A 175 17.38 18.68 -1.42
CA GLY A 175 16.08 18.20 -1.88
C GLY A 175 16.15 16.94 -2.75
N GLY A 176 17.36 16.51 -3.14
CA GLY A 176 17.60 15.27 -3.89
C GLY A 176 17.07 15.30 -5.32
N VAL A 177 16.67 14.13 -5.81
CA VAL A 177 16.11 13.93 -7.15
C VAL A 177 14.66 14.42 -7.25
N ILE A 178 14.22 14.63 -8.49
CA ILE A 178 12.80 14.83 -8.79
C ILE A 178 12.05 13.55 -8.40
N GLN A 179 11.02 13.71 -7.57
CA GLN A 179 10.14 12.62 -7.21
C GLN A 179 9.14 12.38 -8.33
N VAL A 180 8.79 11.10 -8.55
CA VAL A 180 7.84 10.69 -9.58
C VAL A 180 6.54 10.22 -8.94
N SER A 181 5.41 10.46 -9.63
CA SER A 181 4.15 9.80 -9.31
C SER A 181 4.33 8.30 -9.55
N ALA A 182 3.88 7.47 -8.61
CA ALA A 182 3.98 6.03 -8.77
C ALA A 182 2.71 5.45 -9.39
N GLU A 183 2.88 4.54 -10.33
CA GLU A 183 1.82 3.60 -10.67
C GLU A 183 1.60 2.58 -9.53
N ALA A 184 0.48 1.87 -9.58
CA ALA A 184 0.07 0.97 -8.49
C ALA A 184 1.16 -0.03 -8.11
N GLU A 185 1.74 -0.72 -9.10
CA GLU A 185 2.75 -1.76 -8.89
C GLU A 185 4.08 -1.22 -8.36
N ASP A 186 4.48 -0.02 -8.78
CA ASP A 186 5.78 0.54 -8.42
C ASP A 186 5.88 0.87 -6.92
N LEU A 187 4.84 1.50 -6.37
CA LEU A 187 4.79 1.85 -4.95
C LEU A 187 4.59 0.60 -4.08
N GLU A 188 3.76 -0.33 -4.54
CA GLU A 188 3.55 -1.62 -3.87
C GLU A 188 4.86 -2.41 -3.79
N ASP A 189 5.57 -2.56 -4.91
CA ASP A 189 6.86 -3.26 -4.95
C ASP A 189 7.91 -2.61 -4.04
N ALA A 190 7.99 -1.27 -4.03
CA ALA A 190 8.91 -0.55 -3.15
C ALA A 190 8.62 -0.84 -1.66
N LEU A 191 7.35 -0.76 -1.26
CA LEU A 191 6.94 -1.07 0.11
C LEU A 191 7.13 -2.56 0.45
N LEU A 192 6.88 -3.47 -0.50
CA LEU A 192 7.14 -4.91 -0.33
C LEU A 192 8.64 -5.20 -0.17
N ARG A 193 9.53 -4.54 -0.93
CA ARG A 193 10.99 -4.64 -0.74
C ARG A 193 11.41 -4.12 0.63
N CYS A 194 10.86 -2.99 1.06
CA CYS A 194 11.09 -2.49 2.43
C CYS A 194 10.67 -3.51 3.49
N ARG A 195 9.46 -4.05 3.39
CA ARG A 195 8.95 -5.08 4.31
C ARG A 195 9.82 -6.33 4.30
N GLN A 196 10.20 -6.83 3.11
CA GLN A 196 11.07 -7.98 2.98
C GLN A 196 12.41 -7.74 3.67
N TYR A 197 13.01 -6.56 3.47
CA TYR A 197 14.25 -6.18 4.13
C TYR A 197 14.10 -6.21 5.66
N LEU A 198 13.07 -5.56 6.20
CA LEU A 198 12.82 -5.52 7.64
C LEU A 198 12.57 -6.91 8.24
N ASN A 199 11.73 -7.72 7.59
CA ASN A 199 11.39 -9.05 8.09
C ASN A 199 12.52 -10.07 7.91
N ARG A 200 13.10 -10.17 6.70
CA ARG A 200 13.99 -11.26 6.34
C ARG A 200 15.47 -10.95 6.57
N ASN A 201 15.89 -9.70 6.34
CA ASN A 201 17.26 -9.29 6.59
C ASN A 201 17.50 -8.94 8.06
N LEU A 202 16.59 -8.18 8.67
CA LEU A 202 16.74 -7.72 10.07
C LEU A 202 16.06 -8.65 11.08
N GLY A 203 15.18 -9.55 10.65
CA GLY A 203 14.49 -10.51 11.52
C GLY A 203 13.37 -9.90 12.37
N LEU A 204 12.85 -8.71 12.00
CA LEU A 204 11.73 -8.10 12.69
C LEU A 204 10.44 -8.90 12.41
N ASP A 205 9.57 -9.00 13.39
CA ASP A 205 8.23 -9.57 13.16
C ASP A 205 7.37 -8.66 12.27
N HIS A 206 6.20 -9.14 11.87
CA HIS A 206 5.32 -8.41 10.97
C HIS A 206 4.79 -7.10 11.56
N LYS A 207 4.49 -7.07 12.87
CA LYS A 207 3.99 -5.88 13.55
C LYS A 207 5.09 -4.84 13.71
N ASP A 208 6.29 -5.27 14.09
CA ASP A 208 7.44 -4.37 14.25
C ASP A 208 7.90 -3.81 12.90
N SER A 209 7.97 -4.65 11.86
CA SER A 209 8.26 -4.18 10.49
C SER A 209 7.24 -3.13 10.01
N PHE A 210 5.96 -3.38 10.27
CA PHE A 210 4.91 -2.42 9.94
C PHE A 210 5.06 -1.11 10.73
N ARG A 211 5.39 -1.16 12.04
CA ARG A 211 5.64 0.03 12.86
C ARG A 211 6.76 0.89 12.28
N GLN A 212 7.89 0.27 11.91
CA GLN A 212 9.03 0.99 11.31
C GLN A 212 8.63 1.69 10.01
N LEU A 213 7.93 0.97 9.12
CA LEU A 213 7.43 1.54 7.87
C LEU A 213 6.41 2.66 8.11
N ALA A 214 5.46 2.49 9.01
CA ALA A 214 4.44 3.49 9.31
C ALA A 214 5.04 4.80 9.83
N VAL A 215 6.07 4.73 10.68
CA VAL A 215 6.79 5.91 11.17
C VAL A 215 7.50 6.64 10.03
N LEU A 216 8.16 5.91 9.13
CA LEU A 216 8.82 6.49 7.95
C LEU A 216 7.80 7.06 6.94
N MET A 217 6.67 6.39 6.74
CA MET A 217 5.59 6.87 5.88
C MET A 217 4.95 8.15 6.44
N LEU A 218 4.74 8.22 7.76
CA LEU A 218 4.25 9.45 8.42
C LEU A 218 5.22 10.62 8.18
N ALA A 219 6.54 10.39 8.36
CA ALA A 219 7.55 11.39 8.10
C ALA A 219 7.52 11.87 6.64
N LYS A 220 7.43 10.93 5.69
CA LYS A 220 7.38 11.26 4.26
C LYS A 220 6.11 12.04 3.87
N ILE A 221 4.93 11.63 4.36
CA ILE A 221 3.68 12.35 4.08
C ILE A 221 3.77 13.79 4.58
N HIS A 222 4.24 13.99 5.82
CA HIS A 222 4.43 15.34 6.38
C HIS A 222 5.44 16.14 5.56
N ASP A 223 6.58 15.54 5.22
CA ASP A 223 7.66 16.17 4.46
C ASP A 223 7.15 16.72 3.10
N GLU A 224 6.28 15.98 2.43
CA GLU A 224 5.69 16.40 1.15
C GLU A 224 4.68 17.57 1.28
N THR A 225 4.20 17.88 2.48
CA THR A 225 3.40 19.10 2.72
C THR A 225 4.25 20.37 2.78
N LEU A 226 5.57 20.22 2.95
CA LEU A 226 6.52 21.33 3.08
C LEU A 226 7.00 21.82 1.70
N PRO A 227 7.43 23.09 1.60
CA PRO A 227 8.16 23.57 0.43
C PRO A 227 9.40 22.72 0.18
N THR A 228 9.77 22.49 -1.08
CA THR A 228 10.90 21.62 -1.45
C THR A 228 12.21 21.99 -0.74
N SER A 229 12.45 23.27 -0.47
CA SER A 229 13.64 23.76 0.26
C SER A 229 13.69 23.34 1.72
N GLU A 230 12.56 22.96 2.32
CA GLU A 230 12.45 22.57 3.73
C GLU A 230 12.37 21.04 3.90
N ARG A 231 12.18 20.31 2.80
CA ARG A 231 12.06 18.84 2.82
C ARG A 231 13.33 18.19 3.28
N LYS A 232 13.18 17.11 4.02
CA LYS A 232 14.27 16.30 4.61
C LYS A 232 14.24 14.84 4.15
N PHE A 233 13.11 14.36 3.60
CA PHE A 233 12.94 12.98 3.15
C PHE A 233 13.47 12.81 1.71
N TRP A 234 14.78 12.88 1.56
CA TRP A 234 15.50 12.73 0.31
C TRP A 234 16.87 12.11 0.53
N ILE A 235 17.51 11.63 -0.53
CA ILE A 235 18.89 11.11 -0.55
C ILE A 235 19.68 11.78 -1.67
N ARG A 236 20.99 11.86 -1.49
CA ARG A 236 21.94 12.20 -2.57
C ARG A 236 22.43 10.93 -3.25
N GLY A 237 23.07 11.08 -4.42
CA GLY A 237 23.42 9.98 -5.31
C GLY A 237 24.10 8.78 -4.63
N ASP A 238 25.22 8.98 -3.96
CA ASP A 238 26.01 7.92 -3.31
C ASP A 238 25.85 7.86 -1.78
N GLU A 239 25.13 8.80 -1.20
CA GLU A 239 24.97 8.99 0.25
C GLU A 239 24.55 7.69 0.98
N PRO A 240 23.61 6.86 0.46
CA PRO A 240 23.21 5.62 1.14
C PRO A 240 24.31 4.55 1.27
N PHE A 241 25.41 4.69 0.52
CA PHE A 241 26.47 3.68 0.43
C PHE A 241 27.73 4.05 1.23
N THR A 242 27.73 5.17 1.94
CA THR A 242 28.82 5.62 2.80
C THR A 242 28.36 5.76 4.25
N GLU A 243 29.23 5.45 5.20
CA GLU A 243 28.89 5.56 6.64
C GLU A 243 28.48 7.00 7.02
N VAL A 244 29.22 7.99 6.53
CA VAL A 244 28.92 9.42 6.77
C VAL A 244 27.56 9.80 6.17
N GLY A 245 27.26 9.32 4.96
CA GLY A 245 26.00 9.58 4.31
C GLY A 245 24.82 8.91 5.01
N GLN A 246 24.98 7.67 5.46
CA GLN A 246 23.97 6.95 6.24
C GLN A 246 23.63 7.68 7.53
N GLN A 247 24.64 8.19 8.25
CA GLN A 247 24.44 9.01 9.44
C GLN A 247 23.68 10.30 9.11
N ALA A 248 24.04 10.97 8.02
CA ALA A 248 23.37 12.21 7.59
C ALA A 248 21.91 11.96 7.20
N ILE A 249 21.60 10.85 6.50
CA ILE A 249 20.23 10.44 6.19
C ILE A 249 19.46 10.19 7.49
N ALA A 250 19.99 9.38 8.40
CA ALA A 250 19.32 9.04 9.65
C ALA A 250 19.03 10.29 10.50
N GLN A 251 19.95 11.25 10.56
CA GLN A 251 19.72 12.51 11.25
C GLN A 251 18.55 13.29 10.62
N ARG A 252 18.55 13.50 9.30
CA ARG A 252 17.47 14.22 8.59
C ARG A 252 16.11 13.54 8.78
N ILE A 253 16.09 12.23 8.72
CA ILE A 253 14.86 11.44 8.89
C ILE A 253 14.34 11.54 10.32
N ASN A 254 15.19 11.47 11.34
CA ASN A 254 14.78 11.65 12.73
C ASN A 254 14.18 13.05 12.98
N GLU A 255 14.75 14.09 12.38
CA GLU A 255 14.19 15.45 12.45
C GLU A 255 12.82 15.51 11.74
N SER A 256 12.68 14.87 10.58
CA SER A 256 11.39 14.78 9.86
C SER A 256 10.34 14.00 10.67
N ILE A 257 10.72 12.90 11.33
CA ILE A 257 9.84 12.12 12.20
C ILE A 257 9.37 12.96 13.39
N ALA A 258 10.27 13.72 14.03
CA ALA A 258 9.91 14.59 15.15
C ALA A 258 8.88 15.66 14.73
N ALA A 259 9.10 16.29 13.59
CA ALA A 259 8.18 17.27 13.02
C ALA A 259 6.82 16.63 12.65
N ALA A 260 6.82 15.44 12.04
CA ALA A 260 5.62 14.72 11.68
C ALA A 260 4.80 14.26 12.90
N LYS A 261 5.45 13.83 13.96
CA LYS A 261 4.78 13.51 15.24
C LYS A 261 4.18 14.76 15.89
N ALA A 262 4.82 15.91 15.76
CA ALA A 262 4.26 17.19 16.24
C ALA A 262 3.06 17.65 15.40
N TRP A 263 3.07 17.37 14.08
CA TRP A 263 1.96 17.66 13.17
C TRP A 263 0.74 16.77 13.46
N GLN A 264 0.95 15.49 13.81
CA GLN A 264 -0.12 14.53 14.15
C GLN A 264 0.13 13.90 15.54
N PRO A 265 -0.01 14.66 16.64
CA PRO A 265 0.45 14.24 17.97
C PRO A 265 -0.29 13.02 18.55
N ASN A 266 -1.51 12.76 18.09
CA ASN A 266 -2.35 11.66 18.59
C ASN A 266 -2.42 10.47 17.62
N LEU A 267 -1.66 10.49 16.52
CA LEU A 267 -1.74 9.44 15.51
C LEU A 267 -1.03 8.17 15.96
N LEU A 268 0.24 8.31 16.35
CA LEU A 268 1.06 7.21 16.82
C LEU A 268 1.05 7.15 18.35
N THR A 269 0.78 5.98 18.89
CA THR A 269 0.80 5.73 20.34
C THR A 269 2.22 5.40 20.83
N ARG A 270 2.38 5.24 22.14
CA ARG A 270 3.67 4.81 22.73
C ARG A 270 4.16 3.50 22.10
N GLY A 271 5.45 3.44 21.79
CA GLY A 271 6.08 2.27 21.14
C GLY A 271 6.10 2.31 19.61
N TRP A 272 5.66 3.43 19.02
CA TRP A 272 5.81 3.69 17.60
C TRP A 272 6.98 4.66 17.35
N ASP A 273 8.19 4.15 17.56
CA ASP A 273 9.43 4.89 17.37
C ASP A 273 10.28 4.21 16.31
N LEU A 274 11.08 4.98 15.57
CA LEU A 274 12.08 4.42 14.66
C LEU A 274 13.22 3.84 15.49
N THR A 275 13.50 2.57 15.29
CA THR A 275 14.57 1.84 16.00
C THR A 275 15.65 1.31 15.07
N LEU A 276 15.55 1.64 13.77
CA LEU A 276 16.50 1.23 12.75
C LEU A 276 17.83 1.95 12.89
N GLU A 277 18.91 1.22 12.69
CA GLU A 277 20.26 1.78 12.60
C GLU A 277 20.42 2.70 11.37
N PRO A 278 21.41 3.59 11.32
CA PRO A 278 21.57 4.53 10.21
C PRO A 278 21.62 3.89 8.83
N HIS A 279 22.32 2.78 8.67
CA HIS A 279 22.42 2.06 7.40
C HIS A 279 21.11 1.37 6.99
N GLU A 280 20.35 0.89 7.98
CA GLU A 280 19.03 0.27 7.77
C GLU A 280 18.00 1.35 7.38
N THR A 281 18.01 2.48 8.08
CA THR A 281 17.19 3.65 7.75
C THR A 281 17.47 4.12 6.32
N ALA A 282 18.75 4.29 5.96
CA ALA A 282 19.15 4.70 4.62
C ALA A 282 18.65 3.74 3.53
N ARG A 283 18.67 2.42 3.80
CA ARG A 283 18.17 1.41 2.87
C ARG A 283 16.67 1.55 2.61
N VAL A 284 15.86 1.74 3.66
CA VAL A 284 14.40 1.90 3.51
C VAL A 284 14.06 3.25 2.87
N VAL A 285 14.73 4.32 3.29
CA VAL A 285 14.51 5.66 2.72
C VAL A 285 14.85 5.71 1.24
N MET A 286 15.90 5.00 0.80
CA MET A 286 16.30 4.89 -0.60
C MET A 286 15.17 4.34 -1.49
N GLU A 287 14.42 3.34 -1.02
CA GLU A 287 13.29 2.79 -1.76
C GLU A 287 12.11 3.79 -1.86
N LEU A 288 11.87 4.57 -0.81
CA LEU A 288 10.71 5.46 -0.72
C LEU A 288 10.97 6.87 -1.25
N ALA A 289 12.22 7.35 -1.22
CA ALA A 289 12.55 8.73 -1.58
C ALA A 289 12.26 9.09 -3.04
N ARG A 290 12.26 8.11 -3.94
CA ARG A 290 12.01 8.30 -5.37
C ARG A 290 10.57 8.66 -5.72
N TYR A 291 9.60 8.28 -4.90
CA TYR A 291 8.18 8.44 -5.21
C TYR A 291 7.59 9.66 -4.50
N SER A 292 6.70 10.38 -5.20
CA SER A 292 5.82 11.38 -4.62
C SER A 292 4.51 10.74 -4.19
N LEU A 293 4.24 10.71 -2.89
CA LEU A 293 2.95 10.21 -2.38
C LEU A 293 1.83 11.21 -2.68
N SER A 294 2.13 12.50 -2.65
CA SER A 294 1.14 13.56 -2.90
C SER A 294 0.65 13.58 -4.35
N GLU A 295 1.48 13.14 -5.31
CA GLU A 295 1.10 13.07 -6.74
C GLU A 295 0.57 11.69 -7.14
N THR A 296 0.78 10.66 -6.32
CA THR A 296 0.27 9.31 -6.54
C THR A 296 -1.23 9.23 -6.23
N GLN A 297 -2.01 8.58 -7.09
CA GLN A 297 -3.45 8.44 -6.91
C GLN A 297 -3.80 7.71 -5.59
N PRO A 298 -4.87 8.13 -4.87
CA PRO A 298 -5.28 7.52 -3.60
C PRO A 298 -5.51 6.00 -3.69
N ARG A 299 -6.06 5.50 -4.79
CA ARG A 299 -6.27 4.07 -5.03
C ARG A 299 -4.96 3.28 -4.98
N PHE A 300 -3.92 3.78 -5.64
CA PHE A 300 -2.61 3.13 -5.68
C PHE A 300 -1.94 3.15 -4.30
N ARG A 301 -2.07 4.26 -3.57
CA ARG A 301 -1.61 4.34 -2.18
C ARG A 301 -2.31 3.33 -1.28
N THR A 302 -3.63 3.19 -1.40
CA THR A 302 -4.41 2.19 -0.63
C THR A 302 -3.94 0.76 -0.92
N GLY A 303 -3.73 0.41 -2.20
CA GLY A 303 -3.22 -0.90 -2.61
C GLY A 303 -1.86 -1.19 -2.01
N ALA A 304 -0.93 -0.26 -2.16
CA ALA A 304 0.42 -0.37 -1.64
C ALA A 304 0.48 -0.46 -0.10
N PHE A 305 -0.32 0.33 0.62
CA PHE A 305 -0.44 0.23 2.07
C PHE A 305 -0.97 -1.15 2.50
N ARG A 306 -2.02 -1.63 1.84
CA ARG A 306 -2.61 -2.94 2.14
C ARG A 306 -1.60 -4.08 1.94
N ALA A 307 -0.77 -4.02 0.90
CA ALA A 307 0.24 -5.05 0.65
C ALA A 307 1.22 -5.23 1.82
N VAL A 308 1.57 -4.15 2.52
CA VAL A 308 2.41 -4.25 3.73
C VAL A 308 1.61 -4.54 4.99
N ALA A 309 0.37 -4.05 5.09
CA ALA A 309 -0.47 -4.24 6.26
C ALA A 309 -1.10 -5.65 6.32
N ARG A 310 -1.26 -6.35 5.19
CA ARG A 310 -1.87 -7.70 5.12
C ARG A 310 -1.25 -8.69 6.10
N SER A 311 0.08 -8.67 6.23
CA SER A 311 0.81 -9.61 7.09
C SER A 311 0.64 -9.35 8.60
N VAL A 312 0.06 -8.22 8.97
CA VAL A 312 -0.26 -7.90 10.38
C VAL A 312 -1.54 -8.59 10.83
N MET A 313 -2.44 -8.88 9.89
CA MET A 313 -3.67 -9.66 10.09
C MET A 313 -3.42 -11.04 9.49
N ASP A 314 -2.92 -11.97 10.29
CA ASP A 314 -2.46 -13.29 9.83
C ASP A 314 -3.57 -14.35 9.71
N GLY A 315 -4.82 -13.93 9.77
CA GLY A 315 -5.98 -14.83 9.72
C GLY A 315 -6.22 -15.65 10.98
N ARG A 316 -5.33 -15.55 11.99
CA ARG A 316 -5.55 -16.18 13.28
C ARG A 316 -6.70 -15.51 14.01
N GLU A 317 -7.41 -16.26 14.83
CA GLU A 317 -8.54 -15.75 15.61
C GLU A 317 -9.68 -15.16 14.75
N GLY A 318 -9.85 -15.61 13.49
CA GLY A 318 -10.94 -15.14 12.61
C GLY A 318 -10.78 -13.72 12.06
N ARG A 319 -9.59 -13.12 12.16
CA ARG A 319 -9.29 -11.78 11.67
C ARG A 319 -8.67 -11.83 10.27
N TYR A 320 -9.48 -11.64 9.25
CA TYR A 320 -9.04 -11.68 7.86
C TYR A 320 -8.97 -10.28 7.25
N PRO A 321 -7.88 -9.94 6.55
CA PRO A 321 -7.81 -8.68 5.81
C PRO A 321 -8.86 -8.66 4.69
N THR A 322 -9.59 -7.57 4.56
CA THR A 322 -10.58 -7.41 3.49
C THR A 322 -9.89 -7.44 2.11
N PRO A 323 -10.27 -8.33 1.18
CA PRO A 323 -9.75 -8.31 -0.19
C PRO A 323 -10.05 -6.98 -0.88
N LEU A 324 -9.08 -6.44 -1.62
CA LEU A 324 -9.20 -5.08 -2.19
C LEU A 324 -10.34 -4.99 -3.23
N ASN A 325 -10.44 -5.99 -4.11
CA ASN A 325 -11.50 -6.11 -5.11
C ASN A 325 -12.89 -6.22 -4.49
N VAL A 326 -13.02 -6.91 -3.35
CA VAL A 326 -14.29 -7.00 -2.62
C VAL A 326 -14.64 -5.68 -1.96
N ALA A 327 -13.64 -4.98 -1.38
CA ALA A 327 -13.86 -3.66 -0.82
C ALA A 327 -14.24 -2.63 -1.90
N GLU A 328 -13.57 -2.66 -3.05
CA GLU A 328 -13.89 -1.82 -4.21
C GLU A 328 -15.31 -2.09 -4.71
N MET A 329 -15.67 -3.35 -4.92
CA MET A 329 -17.02 -3.75 -5.32
C MET A 329 -18.08 -3.25 -4.34
N ALA A 330 -17.89 -3.45 -3.05
CA ALA A 330 -18.86 -3.02 -2.04
C ALA A 330 -19.02 -1.48 -2.00
N VAL A 331 -17.91 -0.75 -2.12
CA VAL A 331 -17.93 0.71 -2.17
C VAL A 331 -18.62 1.21 -3.45
N GLU A 332 -18.35 0.61 -4.60
CA GLU A 332 -19.02 0.99 -5.86
C GLU A 332 -20.53 0.67 -5.84
N MET A 333 -20.92 -0.49 -5.29
CA MET A 333 -22.34 -0.87 -5.17
C MET A 333 -23.11 0.10 -4.25
N LEU A 334 -22.51 0.55 -3.17
CA LEU A 334 -23.14 1.44 -2.20
C LEU A 334 -23.01 2.93 -2.58
N ASP A 335 -22.10 3.25 -3.45
CA ASP A 335 -21.90 4.57 -4.05
C ASP A 335 -21.90 5.74 -3.04
N PRO A 336 -20.91 5.80 -2.11
CA PRO A 336 -20.83 6.87 -1.12
C PRO A 336 -20.69 8.25 -1.75
N GLN A 337 -21.43 9.24 -1.20
CA GLN A 337 -21.43 10.60 -1.70
C GLN A 337 -20.52 11.52 -0.87
N PRO A 338 -19.95 12.60 -1.46
CA PRO A 338 -19.03 13.50 -0.76
C PRO A 338 -19.56 14.19 0.51
N GLY A 339 -20.87 14.23 0.70
CA GLY A 339 -21.52 14.81 1.89
C GLY A 339 -21.86 13.79 2.98
N GLU A 340 -21.69 12.49 2.70
CA GLU A 340 -22.12 11.42 3.59
C GLU A 340 -21.07 11.07 4.65
N ARG A 341 -21.57 10.68 5.82
CA ARG A 341 -20.79 10.16 6.93
C ARG A 341 -20.72 8.64 6.85
N ILE A 342 -19.52 8.14 6.70
CA ILE A 342 -19.24 6.72 6.45
C ILE A 342 -18.49 6.14 7.65
N MET A 343 -18.90 4.96 8.08
CA MET A 343 -18.30 4.29 9.23
C MET A 343 -17.90 2.86 8.92
N ASP A 344 -16.77 2.45 9.50
CA ASP A 344 -16.37 1.04 9.63
C ASP A 344 -16.21 0.71 11.11
N CYS A 345 -17.11 -0.12 11.65
CA CYS A 345 -17.15 -0.44 13.09
C CYS A 345 -16.26 -1.63 13.50
N SER A 346 -15.51 -2.18 12.56
CA SER A 346 -14.47 -3.20 12.76
C SER A 346 -13.31 -2.94 11.79
N SER A 347 -12.74 -1.72 11.88
CA SER A 347 -11.99 -1.13 10.76
C SER A 347 -10.70 -1.88 10.39
N GLY A 348 -10.17 -2.74 11.26
CA GLY A 348 -8.95 -3.47 10.98
C GLY A 348 -7.82 -2.54 10.53
N THR A 349 -7.27 -2.78 9.35
CA THR A 349 -6.25 -1.91 8.73
C THR A 349 -6.86 -0.74 7.91
N GLY A 350 -8.17 -0.50 7.99
CA GLY A 350 -8.84 0.64 7.36
C GLY A 350 -9.13 0.50 5.88
N THR A 351 -9.19 -0.71 5.34
CA THR A 351 -9.35 -0.94 3.89
C THR A 351 -10.65 -0.32 3.34
N PHE A 352 -11.80 -0.53 3.98
CA PHE A 352 -13.06 0.06 3.53
C PHE A 352 -13.04 1.60 3.57
N LEU A 353 -12.52 2.18 4.64
CA LEU A 353 -12.44 3.65 4.76
C LEU A 353 -11.52 4.26 3.70
N ALA A 354 -10.37 3.63 3.43
CA ALA A 354 -9.43 4.09 2.42
C ALA A 354 -10.00 3.93 0.99
N MET A 355 -10.68 2.81 0.69
CA MET A 355 -11.36 2.62 -0.60
C MET A 355 -12.51 3.60 -0.79
N THR A 356 -13.29 3.87 0.26
CA THR A 356 -14.31 4.92 0.24
C THR A 356 -13.69 6.28 -0.08
N ALA A 357 -12.57 6.63 0.57
CA ALA A 357 -11.87 7.89 0.28
C ALA A 357 -11.37 7.98 -1.18
N ALA A 358 -10.87 6.88 -1.74
CA ALA A 358 -10.49 6.82 -3.15
C ALA A 358 -11.70 7.00 -4.09
N HIS A 359 -12.86 6.46 -3.73
CA HIS A 359 -14.12 6.68 -4.46
C HIS A 359 -14.58 8.14 -4.39
N ILE A 360 -14.53 8.76 -3.21
CA ILE A 360 -14.84 10.19 -3.04
C ILE A 360 -13.90 11.07 -3.87
N PHE A 361 -12.60 10.73 -3.93
CA PHE A 361 -11.65 11.43 -4.79
C PHE A 361 -12.05 11.37 -6.27
N LYS A 362 -12.43 10.17 -6.79
CA LYS A 362 -12.97 10.03 -8.16
C LYS A 362 -14.20 10.92 -8.39
N LYS A 363 -15.14 10.96 -7.44
CA LYS A 363 -16.33 11.82 -7.52
C LYS A 363 -16.01 13.31 -7.53
N LYS A 364 -15.00 13.74 -6.77
CA LYS A 364 -14.52 15.12 -6.78
C LYS A 364 -13.95 15.51 -8.14
N LEU A 365 -13.15 14.64 -8.76
CA LEU A 365 -12.65 14.85 -10.12
C LEU A 365 -13.79 14.89 -11.15
N ALA A 366 -14.74 13.96 -11.06
CA ALA A 366 -15.91 13.92 -11.93
C ALA A 366 -16.74 15.22 -11.84
N ALA A 367 -16.89 15.80 -10.63
CA ALA A 367 -17.55 17.10 -10.44
C ALA A 367 -16.78 18.27 -11.09
N MET A 368 -15.48 18.13 -11.35
CA MET A 368 -14.65 19.08 -12.11
C MET A 368 -14.65 18.79 -13.63
N GLY A 369 -15.43 17.78 -14.08
CA GLY A 369 -15.54 17.38 -15.49
C GLY A 369 -14.34 16.58 -16.03
N THR A 370 -13.61 15.87 -15.16
CA THR A 370 -12.40 15.12 -15.54
C THR A 370 -12.35 13.73 -14.88
N THR A 371 -11.45 12.89 -15.33
CA THR A 371 -11.15 11.58 -14.75
C THR A 371 -9.75 11.59 -14.12
N PRO A 372 -9.39 10.59 -13.28
CA PRO A 372 -8.03 10.50 -12.72
C PRO A 372 -6.91 10.50 -13.76
N ASP A 373 -7.15 9.93 -14.95
CA ASP A 373 -6.14 9.77 -16.01
C ASP A 373 -6.02 11.04 -16.90
N GLU A 374 -7.04 11.90 -16.90
CA GLU A 374 -7.09 13.12 -17.72
C GLU A 374 -6.91 14.40 -16.90
N ALA A 375 -6.92 14.27 -15.55
CA ALA A 375 -6.89 15.42 -14.66
C ALA A 375 -5.51 16.11 -14.68
N THR A 376 -5.54 17.43 -14.68
CA THR A 376 -4.34 18.25 -14.46
C THR A 376 -3.84 18.12 -13.03
N ASN A 377 -2.55 18.39 -12.79
CA ASN A 377 -1.97 18.38 -11.45
C ASN A 377 -2.69 19.32 -10.47
N GLU A 378 -3.26 20.44 -10.95
CA GLU A 378 -4.06 21.36 -10.14
C GLU A 378 -5.38 20.72 -9.71
N GLN A 379 -6.09 20.07 -10.64
CA GLN A 379 -7.35 19.35 -10.34
C GLN A 379 -7.11 18.18 -9.37
N ILE A 380 -6.02 17.45 -9.55
CA ILE A 380 -5.60 16.38 -8.64
C ILE A 380 -5.39 16.93 -7.23
N ARG A 381 -4.59 18.00 -7.07
CA ARG A 381 -4.34 18.63 -5.76
C ARG A 381 -5.63 19.14 -5.12
N GLN A 382 -6.50 19.79 -5.89
CA GLN A 382 -7.79 20.25 -5.39
C GLN A 382 -8.64 19.09 -4.89
N ALA A 383 -8.80 18.02 -5.69
CA ALA A 383 -9.59 16.84 -5.32
C ALA A 383 -9.00 16.14 -4.07
N GLN A 384 -7.67 16.07 -3.96
CA GLN A 384 -7.00 15.53 -2.77
C GLN A 384 -7.29 16.35 -1.52
N ASN A 385 -7.17 17.68 -1.59
CA ASN A 385 -7.48 18.56 -0.46
C ASN A 385 -8.94 18.44 -0.01
N GLU A 386 -9.86 18.36 -0.96
CA GLU A 386 -11.29 18.19 -0.67
C GLU A 386 -11.57 16.79 -0.09
N THR A 387 -10.86 15.75 -0.53
CA THR A 387 -10.94 14.38 0.01
C THR A 387 -10.37 14.31 1.43
N ALA A 388 -9.26 15.00 1.69
CA ALA A 388 -8.69 15.11 3.03
C ALA A 388 -9.64 15.82 4.00
N ALA A 389 -10.30 16.89 3.56
CA ALA A 389 -11.32 17.61 4.34
C ALA A 389 -12.55 16.72 4.62
N TRP A 390 -12.99 15.95 3.63
CA TRP A 390 -14.05 14.95 3.82
C TRP A 390 -13.64 13.90 4.84
N ALA A 391 -12.44 13.33 4.74
CA ALA A 391 -11.93 12.31 5.66
C ALA A 391 -11.88 12.81 7.12
N ALA A 392 -11.45 14.07 7.33
CA ALA A 392 -11.39 14.70 8.65
C ALA A 392 -12.74 14.73 9.38
N SER A 393 -13.84 14.82 8.64
CA SER A 393 -15.18 15.00 9.20
C SER A 393 -16.08 13.79 9.09
N ASN A 394 -15.95 13.02 8.01
CA ASN A 394 -16.91 12.04 7.55
C ASN A 394 -16.39 10.59 7.49
N ALA A 395 -15.07 10.38 7.52
CA ALA A 395 -14.50 9.04 7.63
C ALA A 395 -14.36 8.66 9.10
N LEU A 396 -15.25 7.78 9.56
CA LEU A 396 -15.30 7.31 10.95
C LEU A 396 -14.99 5.82 11.03
N GLY A 397 -14.36 5.42 12.11
CA GLY A 397 -14.09 3.99 12.32
C GLY A 397 -13.80 3.67 13.77
N CYS A 398 -13.80 2.39 14.06
CA CYS A 398 -13.32 1.90 15.35
C CYS A 398 -12.74 0.48 15.23
N ASP A 399 -11.84 0.20 16.14
CA ASP A 399 -11.32 -1.14 16.38
C ASP A 399 -10.99 -1.31 17.87
N ILE A 400 -11.13 -2.52 18.39
CA ILE A 400 -10.77 -2.83 19.78
C ILE A 400 -9.25 -2.96 19.95
N ASP A 401 -8.55 -3.42 18.90
CA ASP A 401 -7.11 -3.59 18.90
C ASP A 401 -6.40 -2.23 18.73
N PRO A 402 -5.58 -1.80 19.70
CA PRO A 402 -4.90 -0.52 19.63
C PRO A 402 -3.95 -0.40 18.44
N PHE A 403 -3.35 -1.51 17.99
CA PHE A 403 -2.48 -1.52 16.82
C PHE A 403 -3.29 -1.30 15.53
N LEU A 404 -4.43 -2.00 15.38
CA LEU A 404 -5.28 -1.88 14.20
C LEU A 404 -5.95 -0.50 14.11
N ALA A 405 -6.34 0.09 15.23
CA ALA A 405 -6.85 1.47 15.25
C ALA A 405 -5.80 2.49 14.74
N VAL A 406 -4.52 2.30 15.10
CA VAL A 406 -3.42 3.11 14.54
C VAL A 406 -3.20 2.80 13.06
N ALA A 407 -3.18 1.53 12.67
CA ALA A 407 -3.00 1.11 11.28
C ALA A 407 -4.11 1.68 10.37
N SER A 408 -5.36 1.69 10.83
CA SER A 408 -6.49 2.27 10.11
C SER A 408 -6.32 3.79 9.90
N ARG A 409 -5.91 4.52 10.95
CA ARG A 409 -5.58 5.96 10.85
C ARG A 409 -4.43 6.22 9.90
N MET A 410 -3.39 5.38 9.95
CA MET A 410 -2.25 5.48 9.03
C MET A 410 -2.66 5.22 7.58
N ASN A 411 -3.53 4.26 7.32
CA ASN A 411 -4.04 4.00 5.98
C ASN A 411 -4.80 5.21 5.41
N LEU A 412 -5.72 5.77 6.20
CA LEU A 412 -6.44 6.98 5.81
C LEU A 412 -5.48 8.16 5.57
N LEU A 413 -4.52 8.38 6.46
CA LEU A 413 -3.51 9.43 6.29
C LEU A 413 -2.70 9.20 5.01
N PHE A 414 -2.25 7.99 4.77
CA PHE A 414 -1.49 7.63 3.56
C PHE A 414 -2.31 7.79 2.29
N THR A 415 -3.59 7.49 2.35
CA THR A 415 -4.50 7.60 1.20
C THR A 415 -4.92 9.04 0.92
N THR A 416 -5.21 9.83 1.96
CA THR A 416 -5.88 11.13 1.81
C THR A 416 -5.07 12.34 2.30
N GLY A 417 -4.02 12.13 3.07
CA GLY A 417 -3.35 13.21 3.83
C GLY A 417 -4.03 13.54 5.17
N ASN A 418 -5.11 12.84 5.55
CA ASN A 418 -5.81 13.02 6.81
C ASN A 418 -6.13 11.67 7.48
N PRO A 419 -5.88 11.50 8.80
CA PRO A 419 -6.08 10.22 9.50
C PRO A 419 -7.56 9.86 9.75
N GLY A 420 -8.52 10.70 9.37
CA GLY A 420 -9.92 10.51 9.69
C GLY A 420 -10.19 10.51 11.20
N ARG A 421 -11.27 9.87 11.59
CA ARG A 421 -11.71 9.78 13.00
C ARG A 421 -11.90 8.30 13.38
N VAL A 422 -10.79 7.60 13.66
CA VAL A 422 -10.80 6.20 14.09
C VAL A 422 -10.47 6.10 15.57
N PHE A 423 -11.33 5.41 16.31
CA PHE A 423 -11.29 5.32 17.76
C PHE A 423 -10.98 3.89 18.23
N ARG A 424 -10.24 3.78 19.32
CA ARG A 424 -10.08 2.51 20.02
C ARG A 424 -11.25 2.29 20.96
N ILE A 425 -12.23 1.50 20.53
CA ILE A 425 -13.41 1.11 21.32
C ILE A 425 -13.84 -0.31 21.00
N ASP A 426 -14.61 -0.92 21.90
CA ASP A 426 -15.39 -2.09 21.56
C ASP A 426 -16.74 -1.67 20.96
N ALA A 427 -16.92 -1.91 19.68
CA ALA A 427 -18.15 -1.58 18.97
C ALA A 427 -19.38 -2.26 19.58
N ARG A 428 -19.22 -3.44 20.20
CA ARG A 428 -20.32 -4.23 20.76
C ARG A 428 -20.91 -3.60 22.02
N THR A 429 -20.11 -2.85 22.77
CA THR A 429 -20.53 -2.19 24.02
C THR A 429 -20.94 -0.74 23.84
N PHE A 430 -20.65 -0.13 22.67
CA PHE A 430 -20.97 1.28 22.42
C PHE A 430 -22.49 1.57 22.63
N PRO A 431 -22.89 2.72 23.23
CA PRO A 431 -22.08 3.91 23.60
C PRO A 431 -21.34 3.78 24.96
N ASP A 432 -21.45 2.67 25.63
CA ASP A 432 -20.74 2.41 26.88
C ASP A 432 -19.36 1.78 26.58
N GLY A 433 -18.60 1.52 27.63
CA GLY A 433 -17.28 0.92 27.56
C GLY A 433 -16.22 1.73 28.31
N ASP A 434 -15.04 1.13 28.49
CA ASP A 434 -13.95 1.63 29.32
C ASP A 434 -12.64 1.90 28.53
N LEU A 435 -12.65 1.63 27.21
CA LEU A 435 -11.49 1.90 26.38
C LEU A 435 -11.28 3.42 26.17
N ASP A 436 -10.03 3.81 26.04
CA ASP A 436 -9.56 5.20 26.01
C ASP A 436 -10.15 6.05 24.85
N GLY A 437 -10.68 5.42 23.81
CA GLY A 437 -11.34 6.11 22.69
C GLY A 437 -12.80 6.48 22.93
N ILE A 438 -13.47 5.94 23.99
CA ILE A 438 -14.93 6.01 24.13
C ILE A 438 -15.47 7.44 24.29
N GLU A 439 -14.80 8.28 25.09
CA GLU A 439 -15.24 9.65 25.35
C GLU A 439 -15.21 10.53 24.08
N ALA A 440 -14.22 10.29 23.21
CA ALA A 440 -14.13 10.99 21.93
C ALA A 440 -15.07 10.41 20.87
N ALA A 441 -15.38 9.12 20.95
CA ALA A 441 -16.24 8.39 20.03
C ALA A 441 -17.72 8.78 20.17
N ARG A 442 -18.23 8.90 21.41
CA ARG A 442 -19.65 9.22 21.69
C ARG A 442 -20.19 10.41 20.90
N PRO A 443 -19.61 11.61 20.99
CA PRO A 443 -20.09 12.75 20.22
C PRO A 443 -19.76 12.65 18.73
N ALA A 444 -18.74 11.87 18.34
CA ALA A 444 -18.30 11.74 16.97
C ALA A 444 -19.20 10.82 16.13
N MET A 445 -19.72 9.74 16.72
CA MET A 445 -20.49 8.73 16.00
C MET A 445 -21.70 8.23 16.78
N PRO A 446 -22.67 9.12 17.09
CA PRO A 446 -23.90 8.72 17.74
C PRO A 446 -24.63 7.61 16.95
N LEU A 447 -25.35 6.73 17.64
CA LEU A 447 -26.21 5.75 16.98
C LEU A 447 -27.26 6.45 16.11
N GLY A 448 -27.65 5.84 14.99
CA GLY A 448 -28.62 6.39 14.04
C GLY A 448 -28.13 7.62 13.27
N SER A 449 -26.80 7.88 13.21
CA SER A 449 -26.29 9.10 12.60
C SER A 449 -25.40 8.89 11.36
N MET A 450 -25.13 7.66 10.97
CA MET A 450 -24.30 7.35 9.79
C MET A 450 -25.15 7.23 8.53
N ASP A 451 -24.66 7.76 7.43
CA ASP A 451 -25.29 7.57 6.13
C ASP A 451 -24.98 6.18 5.58
N MET A 452 -23.79 5.66 5.94
CA MET A 452 -23.36 4.34 5.50
C MET A 452 -22.48 3.68 6.56
N VAL A 453 -22.64 2.35 6.72
CA VAL A 453 -21.73 1.51 7.48
C VAL A 453 -21.20 0.41 6.56
N LEU A 454 -19.88 0.30 6.46
CA LEU A 454 -19.15 -0.74 5.73
C LEU A 454 -18.29 -1.51 6.72
N LEU A 455 -18.35 -2.83 6.72
CA LEU A 455 -17.53 -3.60 7.66
C LEU A 455 -17.25 -5.02 7.18
N ASN A 456 -16.11 -5.53 7.64
CA ASN A 456 -15.73 -6.94 7.60
C ASN A 456 -15.50 -7.37 9.07
N PRO A 457 -16.54 -7.84 9.76
CA PRO A 457 -16.42 -8.16 11.17
C PRO A 457 -15.53 -9.38 11.39
N TRP A 458 -15.12 -9.58 12.62
CA TRP A 458 -14.48 -10.80 13.05
C TRP A 458 -15.45 -11.99 12.93
N PHE A 459 -15.00 -13.06 12.27
CA PHE A 459 -15.75 -14.30 12.14
C PHE A 459 -15.17 -15.37 13.06
N SER A 460 -16.00 -16.02 13.87
CA SER A 460 -15.56 -17.17 14.64
C SER A 460 -16.65 -18.21 14.79
N THR A 461 -16.32 -19.44 14.43
CA THR A 461 -17.18 -20.61 14.69
C THR A 461 -16.94 -21.21 16.08
N GLN A 462 -15.83 -20.82 16.74
CA GLN A 462 -15.43 -21.38 18.04
C GLN A 462 -15.59 -20.39 19.20
N ASP A 463 -15.42 -19.09 18.92
CA ASP A 463 -15.48 -18.04 19.93
C ASP A 463 -16.80 -17.30 19.83
N THR A 464 -17.75 -17.67 20.66
CA THR A 464 -19.03 -16.98 20.78
C THR A 464 -18.97 -15.89 21.86
N VAL A 465 -19.73 -14.83 21.67
CA VAL A 465 -19.95 -13.79 22.70
C VAL A 465 -20.95 -14.34 23.71
N SER A 466 -20.49 -14.58 24.92
CA SER A 466 -21.32 -15.11 26.05
C SER A 466 -21.48 -14.10 27.19
N ASP A 467 -20.85 -12.92 27.10
CA ASP A 467 -21.00 -11.85 28.08
C ASP A 467 -22.43 -11.29 28.03
N THR A 468 -23.18 -11.52 29.11
CA THR A 468 -24.59 -11.09 29.23
C THR A 468 -24.75 -9.58 29.11
N SER A 469 -23.80 -8.80 29.61
CA SER A 469 -23.80 -7.33 29.50
C SER A 469 -23.70 -6.82 28.07
N ILE A 470 -23.11 -7.64 27.18
CA ILE A 470 -23.08 -7.39 25.74
C ILE A 470 -24.36 -7.88 25.09
N LEU A 471 -24.76 -9.13 25.35
CA LEU A 471 -25.93 -9.76 24.72
C LEU A 471 -27.23 -9.00 24.98
N GLU A 472 -27.44 -8.45 26.20
CA GLU A 472 -28.61 -7.64 26.58
C GLU A 472 -28.82 -6.38 25.70
N ARG A 473 -27.82 -5.98 24.90
CA ARG A 473 -27.87 -4.80 24.02
C ARG A 473 -28.45 -5.11 22.65
N TYR A 474 -28.73 -6.39 22.37
CA TYR A 474 -29.09 -6.87 21.05
C TYR A 474 -30.31 -7.78 21.07
N ASP A 475 -31.22 -7.59 20.14
CA ASP A 475 -32.30 -8.55 19.90
C ASP A 475 -31.74 -9.92 19.52
N LEU A 476 -30.70 -9.93 18.65
CA LEU A 476 -30.01 -11.14 18.23
C LEU A 476 -29.14 -11.77 19.34
N GLY A 477 -28.98 -11.11 20.46
CA GLY A 477 -28.39 -11.66 21.68
C GLY A 477 -29.28 -12.67 22.43
N ASN A 478 -30.57 -12.73 22.09
CA ASN A 478 -31.54 -13.63 22.68
C ASN A 478 -31.69 -14.95 21.92
N ASN A 479 -32.32 -15.93 22.53
CA ASN A 479 -32.79 -17.13 21.84
C ASN A 479 -34.02 -16.81 20.98
N TRP A 480 -34.09 -17.42 19.83
CA TRP A 480 -35.18 -17.27 18.87
C TRP A 480 -35.82 -18.62 18.59
N GLU A 481 -37.14 -18.69 18.51
CA GLU A 481 -37.90 -19.88 18.18
C GLU A 481 -38.90 -19.64 17.04
N ARG A 482 -39.24 -20.71 16.33
CA ARG A 482 -40.28 -20.64 15.30
C ARG A 482 -41.63 -20.30 15.95
N ASP A 483 -42.35 -19.38 15.33
CA ASP A 483 -43.73 -19.09 15.70
C ASP A 483 -44.70 -19.98 14.91
N GLU A 484 -45.99 -19.89 15.28
CA GLU A 484 -47.08 -20.69 14.67
C GLU A 484 -47.36 -20.28 13.20
N GLU A 485 -46.92 -19.09 12.79
CA GLU A 485 -47.11 -18.54 11.45
C GLU A 485 -45.94 -18.86 10.50
N GLY A 486 -44.94 -19.60 10.97
CA GLY A 486 -43.75 -20.00 10.20
C GLY A 486 -42.63 -18.97 10.17
N GLY A 487 -42.74 -17.92 10.96
CA GLY A 487 -41.69 -16.92 11.22
C GLY A 487 -40.85 -17.28 12.45
N PHE A 488 -40.23 -16.26 13.04
CA PHE A 488 -39.43 -16.38 14.26
C PHE A 488 -39.83 -15.31 15.28
N ARG A 489 -39.79 -15.68 16.54
CA ARG A 489 -40.00 -14.75 17.66
C ARG A 489 -38.82 -14.74 18.63
N ASN A 490 -38.51 -13.58 19.16
CA ASN A 490 -37.58 -13.42 20.26
C ASN A 490 -38.22 -13.97 21.55
N THR A 491 -37.52 -14.86 22.25
CA THR A 491 -38.04 -15.45 23.52
C THR A 491 -37.87 -14.53 24.73
N GLY A 492 -37.08 -13.48 24.62
CA GLY A 492 -36.67 -12.61 25.72
C GLY A 492 -35.63 -13.24 26.66
N ASN A 493 -35.14 -14.44 26.35
CA ASN A 493 -34.10 -15.11 27.12
C ASN A 493 -32.77 -15.03 26.38
N LEU A 494 -31.73 -14.58 27.08
CA LEU A 494 -30.39 -14.50 26.51
C LEU A 494 -29.87 -15.87 26.05
N SER A 495 -29.11 -15.89 24.99
CA SER A 495 -28.46 -17.10 24.49
C SER A 495 -27.44 -17.62 25.49
N THR A 496 -27.68 -18.81 26.03
CA THR A 496 -26.78 -19.46 27.00
C THR A 496 -25.58 -20.12 26.33
N GLY A 497 -25.65 -20.40 25.02
CA GLY A 497 -24.55 -20.92 24.21
C GLY A 497 -23.63 -19.83 23.63
N GLY A 498 -23.95 -18.55 23.90
CA GLY A 498 -23.33 -17.42 23.26
C GLY A 498 -23.84 -17.20 21.83
N VAL A 499 -23.41 -16.10 21.21
CA VAL A 499 -23.79 -15.69 19.84
C VAL A 499 -22.53 -15.42 19.05
N PRO A 500 -22.42 -15.90 17.79
CA PRO A 500 -21.30 -15.55 16.92
C PRO A 500 -21.15 -14.02 16.78
N PRO A 501 -19.92 -13.48 16.85
CA PRO A 501 -19.72 -12.03 16.84
C PRO A 501 -20.28 -11.36 15.60
N GLU A 502 -20.16 -11.96 14.42
CA GLU A 502 -20.70 -11.45 13.17
C GLU A 502 -22.23 -11.24 13.21
N VAL A 503 -22.97 -12.05 13.96
CA VAL A 503 -24.42 -11.88 14.13
C VAL A 503 -24.73 -10.59 14.89
N LEU A 504 -23.98 -10.31 15.97
CA LEU A 504 -24.14 -9.07 16.72
C LEU A 504 -23.72 -7.84 15.91
N PHE A 505 -22.71 -7.97 15.03
CA PHE A 505 -22.27 -6.88 14.16
C PHE A 505 -23.29 -6.50 13.09
N ILE A 506 -24.14 -7.43 12.64
CA ILE A 506 -25.27 -7.13 11.75
C ILE A 506 -26.20 -6.11 12.43
N GLU A 507 -26.67 -6.41 13.63
CA GLU A 507 -27.56 -5.53 14.37
C GLU A 507 -26.84 -4.22 14.74
N ARG A 508 -25.58 -4.29 15.16
CA ARG A 508 -24.77 -3.11 15.50
C ARG A 508 -24.63 -2.15 14.32
N ALA A 509 -24.42 -2.64 13.11
CA ALA A 509 -24.34 -1.83 11.92
C ALA A 509 -25.67 -1.09 11.65
N LEU A 510 -26.80 -1.78 11.80
CA LEU A 510 -28.13 -1.18 11.68
C LEU A 510 -28.43 -0.14 12.76
N GLN A 511 -27.92 -0.33 13.99
CA GLN A 511 -28.06 0.68 15.05
C GLN A 511 -27.30 1.97 14.74
N TRP A 512 -26.23 1.96 13.96
CA TRP A 512 -25.46 3.15 13.61
C TRP A 512 -26.00 3.90 12.40
N VAL A 513 -26.59 3.24 11.41
CA VAL A 513 -27.13 3.93 10.23
C VAL A 513 -28.39 4.73 10.55
N LYS A 514 -28.60 5.80 9.80
CA LYS A 514 -29.83 6.61 9.84
C LYS A 514 -31.03 5.73 9.49
N PRO A 515 -32.08 5.74 10.31
CA PRO A 515 -33.31 5.00 10.01
C PRO A 515 -33.92 5.41 8.66
N GLY A 516 -34.31 4.44 7.86
CA GLY A 516 -35.01 4.63 6.58
C GLY A 516 -34.17 5.09 5.40
N THR A 517 -32.95 5.63 5.62
CA THR A 517 -32.09 6.15 4.55
C THR A 517 -30.66 5.60 4.58
N GLY A 518 -30.22 5.09 5.71
CA GLY A 518 -28.87 4.56 5.88
C GLY A 518 -28.67 3.27 5.09
N ARG A 519 -27.42 3.02 4.69
CA ARG A 519 -27.02 1.84 3.90
C ARG A 519 -25.96 1.05 4.67
N VAL A 520 -26.03 -0.29 4.60
CA VAL A 520 -25.07 -1.19 5.22
C VAL A 520 -24.47 -2.12 4.17
N GLY A 521 -23.14 -2.20 4.12
CA GLY A 521 -22.39 -3.23 3.42
C GLY A 521 -21.59 -4.06 4.42
N ILE A 522 -21.89 -5.34 4.51
CA ILE A 522 -21.23 -6.26 5.44
C ILE A 522 -20.76 -7.52 4.74
N LEU A 523 -19.52 -7.92 4.99
CA LEU A 523 -19.02 -9.23 4.60
C LEU A 523 -19.44 -10.24 5.66
N LEU A 524 -20.02 -11.35 5.22
CA LEU A 524 -20.54 -12.40 6.09
C LEU A 524 -20.09 -13.77 5.58
N PRO A 525 -19.93 -14.76 6.49
CA PRO A 525 -19.69 -16.14 6.08
C PRO A 525 -20.89 -16.71 5.30
N ASP A 526 -20.61 -17.52 4.27
CA ASP A 526 -21.66 -18.20 3.48
C ASP A 526 -22.62 -19.01 4.34
N GLY A 527 -22.12 -19.60 5.44
CA GLY A 527 -22.94 -20.38 6.37
C GLY A 527 -24.12 -19.58 6.93
N LEU A 528 -23.90 -18.31 7.30
CA LEU A 528 -24.96 -17.45 7.83
C LEU A 528 -26.07 -17.21 6.81
N LEU A 529 -25.73 -17.18 5.51
CA LEU A 529 -26.69 -17.00 4.43
C LEU A 529 -27.40 -18.30 4.01
N GLY A 530 -26.81 -19.48 4.29
CA GLY A 530 -27.31 -20.78 3.80
C GLY A 530 -27.75 -21.78 4.86
N ASN A 531 -27.18 -21.75 6.08
CA ASN A 531 -27.46 -22.76 7.09
C ASN A 531 -28.87 -22.64 7.69
N PRO A 532 -29.58 -23.76 7.94
CA PRO A 532 -30.88 -23.73 8.59
C PRO A 532 -30.85 -23.15 10.02
N GLY A 533 -29.73 -23.32 10.74
CA GLY A 533 -29.57 -22.79 12.11
C GLY A 533 -29.61 -21.26 12.19
N ASP A 534 -29.23 -20.58 11.10
CA ASP A 534 -29.13 -19.12 11.01
C ASP A 534 -30.35 -18.47 10.35
N GLU A 535 -31.41 -19.24 10.11
CA GLU A 535 -32.62 -18.75 9.43
C GLU A 535 -33.29 -17.60 10.20
N TYR A 536 -33.25 -17.61 11.53
CA TYR A 536 -33.80 -16.54 12.36
C TYR A 536 -33.06 -15.21 12.16
N VAL A 537 -31.72 -15.23 11.90
CA VAL A 537 -30.93 -14.03 11.60
C VAL A 537 -31.38 -13.44 10.26
N ARG A 538 -31.52 -14.27 9.22
CA ARG A 538 -31.99 -13.83 7.89
C ARG A 538 -33.41 -13.27 7.99
N TRP A 539 -34.29 -13.92 8.75
CA TRP A 539 -35.63 -13.44 8.99
C TRP A 539 -35.62 -12.08 9.73
N TRP A 540 -34.75 -11.92 10.73
CA TRP A 540 -34.58 -10.66 11.45
C TRP A 540 -34.11 -9.54 10.52
N ILE A 541 -33.11 -9.79 9.66
CA ILE A 541 -32.60 -8.83 8.65
C ILE A 541 -33.76 -8.36 7.78
N LEU A 542 -34.52 -9.28 7.18
CA LEU A 542 -35.64 -8.95 6.28
C LEU A 542 -36.77 -8.14 6.95
N ARG A 543 -36.82 -8.07 8.25
CA ARG A 543 -37.78 -7.27 9.02
C ARG A 543 -37.27 -5.87 9.36
N HIS A 544 -35.96 -5.66 9.31
CA HIS A 544 -35.32 -4.42 9.72
C HIS A 544 -34.66 -3.67 8.56
N CYS A 545 -34.64 -4.26 7.35
CA CYS A 545 -34.05 -3.65 6.14
C CYS A 545 -35.07 -3.49 5.03
#